data_edfc409c0b88a11778ec93ea8e477647
#
_entry.id   edfc409c0b88a11778ec93ea8e477647
#
_cell.length_a   1.000
_cell.length_b   1.000
_cell.length_c   1.000
_cell.angle_alpha   90.00
_cell.angle_beta   90.00
_cell.angle_gamma   90.00
#
_symmetry.space_group_name_H-M   'P 1'
#
loop_
_entity.id
_entity.type
_entity.pdbx_description
1 polymer ?
#
loop_
_entity_poly.entity_id
_entity_poly.type
_entity_poly.pdbx_seq_one_letter_code
_entity_poly.pdbx_strand_id
1 'polypeptide(L)'
;PSQSYIENLTGTFENSVAVLPFMNMSSDPENEYFSDGITEEIINALVKHKGMSVASRTSVFAYKDQSKDIRKIGEELNVATVLEGSVRKFGNRVRVTAQLINTSDGFHKWSENFDRELKDIFEVQDEIARKISDELKNSFNLSSSKKVYEASTDNVVAYNHYLKGRFYWNKRTPDAVFKAIEYYELAISECDTYTKAYSALANCYSFLAAIGFVTGNEALKKAEAYATKALELDNNSSESVRRSGNCKSAL
;
A
#
# COMPACT_ATOMS: atom_id res chain seq x y z
N PRO A 1 40.18 5.15 11.33
CA PRO A 1 38.77 5.48 11.26
C PRO A 1 38.22 5.49 12.68
N SER A 2 37.64 6.63 13.10
CA SER A 2 37.07 6.77 14.44
C SER A 2 35.86 5.86 14.61
N GLN A 3 35.70 5.31 15.80
CA GLN A 3 34.61 4.41 16.21
C GLN A 3 33.23 4.98 15.82
N SER A 4 33.08 6.32 15.85
CA SER A 4 31.89 7.04 15.39
C SER A 4 31.60 6.92 13.87
N TYR A 5 32.60 6.64 13.04
CA TYR A 5 32.41 6.44 11.60
C TYR A 5 31.90 5.03 11.29
N ILE A 6 32.29 4.06 12.10
CA ILE A 6 31.84 2.67 12.00
C ILE A 6 30.42 2.55 12.56
N GLU A 7 30.09 3.23 13.66
CA GLU A 7 28.71 3.29 14.22
C GLU A 7 27.71 3.95 13.25
N ASN A 8 28.14 4.92 12.43
CA ASN A 8 27.29 5.50 11.37
C ASN A 8 27.11 4.59 10.15
N LEU A 9 27.99 3.59 9.95
CA LEU A 9 27.88 2.61 8.86
C LEU A 9 27.16 1.33 9.28
N THR A 10 27.07 1.06 10.58
CA THR A 10 26.40 -0.09 11.18
C THR A 10 25.09 0.30 11.90
N GLY A 11 24.68 1.55 11.78
CA GLY A 11 23.41 2.02 12.34
C GLY A 11 22.26 1.19 11.77
N THR A 12 21.91 0.14 12.48
CA THR A 12 20.58 -0.46 12.34
C THR A 12 19.62 0.70 12.45
N PHE A 13 18.83 0.91 11.41
CA PHE A 13 17.75 1.91 11.46
C PHE A 13 16.77 1.43 12.52
N GLU A 14 16.99 1.77 13.80
CA GLU A 14 16.19 1.31 14.95
C GLU A 14 14.69 1.51 14.72
N ASN A 15 14.32 2.57 13.97
CA ASN A 15 12.95 2.88 13.57
C ASN A 15 12.65 2.40 12.15
N SER A 16 13.06 1.19 11.79
CA SER A 16 12.84 0.65 10.47
C SER A 16 11.94 -0.58 10.47
N VAL A 17 11.12 -0.68 9.44
CA VAL A 17 10.18 -1.77 9.26
C VAL A 17 10.13 -2.25 7.81
N ALA A 18 10.10 -3.57 7.63
CA ALA A 18 9.73 -4.19 6.37
C ALA A 18 8.34 -4.82 6.52
N VAL A 19 7.42 -4.46 5.66
CA VAL A 19 6.08 -5.07 5.60
C VAL A 19 6.12 -6.16 4.53
N LEU A 20 6.15 -7.42 4.95
CA LEU A 20 6.11 -8.55 4.03
C LEU A 20 4.73 -8.69 3.38
N PRO A 21 4.64 -9.24 2.15
CA PRO A 21 3.36 -9.53 1.53
C PRO A 21 2.49 -10.39 2.43
N PHE A 22 1.28 -9.91 2.73
CA PHE A 22 0.32 -10.65 3.55
C PHE A 22 -0.20 -11.86 2.79
N MET A 23 -0.24 -12.99 3.47
CA MET A 23 -0.72 -14.24 2.89
C MET A 23 -2.23 -14.19 2.63
N ASN A 24 -2.66 -14.61 1.43
CA ASN A 24 -4.07 -14.81 1.15
C ASN A 24 -4.55 -16.12 1.80
N MET A 25 -5.36 -15.99 2.84
CA MET A 25 -6.02 -17.11 3.55
C MET A 25 -7.49 -17.26 3.18
N SER A 26 -7.94 -16.58 2.12
CA SER A 26 -9.29 -16.74 1.58
C SER A 26 -9.40 -18.08 0.85
N SER A 27 -10.63 -18.62 0.79
CA SER A 27 -10.90 -19.84 0.01
C SER A 27 -10.76 -19.63 -1.51
N ASP A 28 -10.82 -18.39 -1.97
CA ASP A 28 -10.72 -18.00 -3.37
C ASP A 28 -9.32 -17.42 -3.65
N PRO A 29 -8.49 -18.10 -4.47
CA PRO A 29 -7.18 -17.59 -4.88
C PRO A 29 -7.24 -16.23 -5.60
N GLU A 30 -8.37 -15.94 -6.25
CA GLU A 30 -8.57 -14.65 -6.91
C GLU A 30 -8.52 -13.45 -5.95
N ASN A 31 -8.60 -13.66 -4.63
CA ASN A 31 -8.43 -12.61 -3.63
C ASN A 31 -6.96 -12.24 -3.34
N GLU A 32 -5.99 -12.79 -4.08
CA GLU A 32 -4.56 -12.45 -3.93
C GLU A 32 -4.31 -10.95 -4.11
N TYR A 33 -4.98 -10.32 -5.09
CA TYR A 33 -4.89 -8.87 -5.32
C TYR A 33 -5.26 -8.04 -4.08
N PHE A 34 -6.16 -8.58 -3.25
CA PHE A 34 -6.65 -7.89 -2.06
C PHE A 34 -5.61 -7.93 -0.94
N SER A 35 -4.96 -9.08 -0.73
CA SER A 35 -3.87 -9.23 0.25
C SER A 35 -2.65 -8.38 -0.13
N ASP A 36 -2.26 -8.42 -1.41
CA ASP A 36 -1.20 -7.57 -1.95
C ASP A 36 -1.53 -6.08 -1.78
N GLY A 37 -2.78 -5.71 -2.08
CA GLY A 37 -3.25 -4.34 -1.96
C GLY A 37 -3.22 -3.81 -0.54
N ILE A 38 -3.68 -4.60 0.44
CA ILE A 38 -3.61 -4.23 1.87
C ILE A 38 -2.16 -4.04 2.30
N THR A 39 -1.26 -4.95 1.91
CA THR A 39 0.18 -4.82 2.19
C THR A 39 0.72 -3.47 1.71
N GLU A 40 0.42 -3.11 0.46
CA GLU A 40 0.89 -1.87 -0.13
C GLU A 40 0.29 -0.62 0.55
N GLU A 41 -0.98 -0.65 0.93
CA GLU A 41 -1.59 0.48 1.65
C GLU A 41 -1.01 0.65 3.06
N ILE A 42 -0.66 -0.44 3.75
CA ILE A 42 0.05 -0.37 5.03
C ILE A 42 1.44 0.25 4.83
N ILE A 43 2.21 -0.17 3.80
CA ILE A 43 3.49 0.45 3.46
C ILE A 43 3.31 1.96 3.24
N ASN A 44 2.33 2.35 2.42
CA ASN A 44 2.05 3.75 2.12
C ASN A 44 1.66 4.57 3.36
N ALA A 45 0.88 3.98 4.26
CA ALA A 45 0.51 4.61 5.51
C ALA A 45 1.73 4.83 6.42
N LEU A 46 2.59 3.82 6.54
CA LEU A 46 3.80 3.89 7.37
C LEU A 46 4.82 4.91 6.85
N VAL A 47 5.01 5.03 5.53
CA VAL A 47 5.92 6.01 4.92
C VAL A 47 5.56 7.45 5.29
N LYS A 48 4.28 7.75 5.56
CA LYS A 48 3.83 9.08 5.97
C LYS A 48 4.22 9.45 7.41
N HIS A 49 4.64 8.47 8.22
CA HIS A 49 5.10 8.72 9.60
C HIS A 49 6.53 9.24 9.61
N LYS A 50 6.72 10.47 10.11
CA LYS A 50 8.05 11.09 10.22
C LYS A 50 8.95 10.27 11.16
N GLY A 51 10.18 10.05 10.75
CA GLY A 51 11.19 9.32 11.54
C GLY A 51 11.12 7.80 11.43
N MET A 52 10.29 7.27 10.54
CA MET A 52 10.22 5.84 10.24
C MET A 52 10.85 5.54 8.88
N SER A 53 11.71 4.55 8.83
CA SER A 53 12.30 4.01 7.59
C SER A 53 11.51 2.76 7.20
N VAL A 54 10.88 2.79 6.03
CA VAL A 54 10.06 1.67 5.54
C VAL A 54 10.70 1.05 4.31
N ALA A 55 10.92 -0.26 4.34
CA ALA A 55 11.49 -0.98 3.20
C ALA A 55 10.58 -0.85 1.96
N SER A 56 11.20 -0.76 0.78
CA SER A 56 10.45 -0.57 -0.46
C SER A 56 9.58 -1.78 -0.79
N ARG A 57 8.44 -1.54 -1.44
CA ARG A 57 7.58 -2.61 -1.96
C ARG A 57 8.37 -3.63 -2.77
N THR A 58 9.19 -3.17 -3.71
CA THR A 58 9.97 -4.06 -4.59
C THR A 58 10.85 -5.01 -3.80
N SER A 59 11.51 -4.51 -2.75
CA SER A 59 12.38 -5.32 -1.91
C SER A 59 11.60 -6.37 -1.10
N VAL A 60 10.48 -5.98 -0.49
CA VAL A 60 9.71 -6.92 0.35
C VAL A 60 8.91 -7.95 -0.47
N PHE A 61 8.44 -7.59 -1.66
CA PHE A 61 7.73 -8.54 -2.54
C PHE A 61 8.64 -9.61 -3.15
N ALA A 62 9.95 -9.43 -3.11
CA ALA A 62 10.90 -10.49 -3.46
C ALA A 62 10.83 -11.70 -2.50
N TYR A 63 10.28 -11.50 -1.30
CA TYR A 63 10.07 -12.57 -0.29
C TYR A 63 8.69 -13.21 -0.35
N LYS A 64 7.83 -12.81 -1.30
CA LYS A 64 6.50 -13.41 -1.46
C LYS A 64 6.63 -14.92 -1.69
N ASP A 65 5.81 -15.69 -0.98
CA ASP A 65 5.77 -17.16 -1.04
C ASP A 65 7.09 -17.86 -0.65
N GLN A 66 8.02 -17.13 0.00
CA GLN A 66 9.26 -17.71 0.50
C GLN A 66 9.16 -18.01 1.98
N SER A 67 9.57 -19.22 2.37
CA SER A 67 9.79 -19.57 3.78
C SER A 67 11.23 -19.22 4.15
N LYS A 68 11.43 -18.10 4.81
CA LYS A 68 12.74 -17.60 5.21
C LYS A 68 12.71 -17.11 6.66
N ASP A 69 13.79 -17.34 7.37
CA ASP A 69 13.94 -16.85 8.75
C ASP A 69 13.89 -15.32 8.79
N ILE A 70 13.05 -14.78 9.66
CA ILE A 70 12.83 -13.33 9.82
C ILE A 70 14.12 -12.57 10.14
N ARG A 71 15.05 -13.20 10.90
CA ARG A 71 16.36 -12.61 11.22
C ARG A 71 17.18 -12.38 9.96
N LYS A 72 17.18 -13.35 9.03
CA LYS A 72 17.85 -13.21 7.73
C LYS A 72 17.20 -12.16 6.84
N ILE A 73 15.87 -12.08 6.85
CA ILE A 73 15.16 -11.03 6.13
C ILE A 73 15.55 -9.65 6.69
N GLY A 74 15.62 -9.52 8.01
CA GLY A 74 16.05 -8.30 8.70
C GLY A 74 17.46 -7.87 8.31
N GLU A 75 18.40 -8.82 8.26
CA GLU A 75 19.77 -8.57 7.81
C GLU A 75 19.82 -8.10 6.35
N GLU A 76 19.15 -8.80 5.44
CA GLU A 76 19.18 -8.50 4.00
C GLU A 76 18.50 -7.16 3.65
N LEU A 77 17.42 -6.82 4.36
CA LEU A 77 16.71 -5.56 4.18
C LEU A 77 17.24 -4.44 5.07
N ASN A 78 18.16 -4.75 5.98
CA ASN A 78 18.71 -3.84 6.99
C ASN A 78 17.60 -3.11 7.77
N VAL A 79 16.67 -3.89 8.34
CA VAL A 79 15.55 -3.38 9.15
C VAL A 79 15.53 -3.99 10.54
N ALA A 80 15.12 -3.19 11.54
CA ALA A 80 15.01 -3.63 12.92
C ALA A 80 13.76 -4.48 13.19
N THR A 81 12.71 -4.28 12.38
CA THR A 81 11.44 -4.98 12.56
C THR A 81 10.86 -5.45 11.23
N VAL A 82 10.11 -6.54 11.29
CA VAL A 82 9.33 -7.06 10.17
C VAL A 82 7.87 -7.15 10.59
N LEU A 83 6.97 -6.64 9.75
CA LEU A 83 5.55 -6.90 9.82
C LEU A 83 5.21 -8.02 8.86
N GLU A 84 4.64 -9.09 9.36
CA GLU A 84 4.03 -10.15 8.57
C GLU A 84 2.56 -10.32 8.91
N GLY A 85 1.80 -10.99 8.07
CA GLY A 85 0.41 -11.21 8.34
C GLY A 85 -0.33 -12.01 7.28
N SER A 86 -1.63 -12.09 7.47
CA SER A 86 -2.53 -12.74 6.54
C SER A 86 -3.84 -12.00 6.41
N VAL A 87 -4.49 -12.18 5.25
CA VAL A 87 -5.81 -11.62 4.96
C VAL A 87 -6.73 -12.75 4.56
N ARG A 88 -7.90 -12.80 5.19
CA ARG A 88 -9.00 -13.70 4.81
C ARG A 88 -10.23 -12.89 4.50
N LYS A 89 -10.66 -12.91 3.25
CA LYS A 89 -11.91 -12.30 2.79
C LYS A 89 -12.96 -13.37 2.59
N PHE A 90 -14.13 -13.14 3.15
CA PHE A 90 -15.29 -14.01 2.97
C PHE A 90 -16.58 -13.18 2.89
N GLY A 91 -17.18 -13.13 1.72
CA GLY A 91 -18.32 -12.26 1.45
C GLY A 91 -18.02 -10.80 1.78
N ASN A 92 -18.80 -10.21 2.68
CA ASN A 92 -18.64 -8.84 3.16
C ASN A 92 -17.78 -8.72 4.44
N ARG A 93 -17.08 -9.77 4.84
CA ARG A 93 -16.18 -9.73 6.00
C ARG A 93 -14.74 -9.91 5.59
N VAL A 94 -13.88 -9.27 6.35
CA VAL A 94 -12.43 -9.39 6.22
C VAL A 94 -11.82 -9.62 7.60
N ARG A 95 -10.91 -10.58 7.68
CA ARG A 95 -10.03 -10.77 8.83
C ARG A 95 -8.60 -10.50 8.39
N VAL A 96 -7.95 -9.58 9.08
CA VAL A 96 -6.53 -9.28 8.90
C VAL A 96 -5.82 -9.68 10.18
N THR A 97 -4.83 -10.55 10.07
CA THR A 97 -3.88 -10.85 11.16
C THR A 97 -2.60 -10.11 10.85
N ALA A 98 -2.07 -9.39 11.83
CA ALA A 98 -0.82 -8.65 11.69
C ALA A 98 0.08 -8.91 12.90
N GLN A 99 1.38 -9.14 12.65
CA GLN A 99 2.37 -9.50 13.65
C GLN A 99 3.66 -8.71 13.38
N LEU A 100 4.09 -7.93 14.37
CA LEU A 100 5.35 -7.19 14.33
C LEU A 100 6.41 -7.98 15.08
N ILE A 101 7.51 -8.28 14.40
CA ILE A 101 8.58 -9.16 14.88
C ILE A 101 9.88 -8.38 14.92
N ASN A 102 10.64 -8.54 15.99
CA ASN A 102 12.00 -8.03 16.11
C ASN A 102 12.97 -8.92 15.31
N THR A 103 13.76 -8.33 14.44
CA THR A 103 14.67 -9.08 13.56
C THR A 103 15.93 -9.57 14.29
N SER A 104 16.31 -8.96 15.42
CA SER A 104 17.51 -9.36 16.15
C SER A 104 17.37 -10.71 16.87
N ASP A 105 16.16 -11.02 17.33
CA ASP A 105 15.88 -12.22 18.14
C ASP A 105 14.77 -13.11 17.57
N GLY A 106 13.96 -12.58 16.64
CA GLY A 106 12.83 -13.27 16.02
C GLY A 106 11.57 -13.33 16.90
N PHE A 107 11.51 -12.57 18.00
CA PHE A 107 10.34 -12.56 18.88
C PHE A 107 9.32 -11.51 18.47
N HIS A 108 8.03 -11.86 18.70
CA HIS A 108 6.92 -10.95 18.45
C HIS A 108 6.96 -9.79 19.44
N LYS A 109 6.94 -8.57 18.92
CA LYS A 109 6.71 -7.33 19.69
C LYS A 109 5.22 -7.06 19.86
N TRP A 110 4.44 -7.44 18.86
CA TRP A 110 3.01 -7.22 18.81
C TRP A 110 2.34 -8.22 17.86
N SER A 111 1.11 -8.63 18.20
CA SER A 111 0.25 -9.47 17.34
C SER A 111 -1.21 -9.15 17.59
N GLU A 112 -1.99 -8.96 16.53
CA GLU A 112 -3.42 -8.66 16.62
C GLU A 112 -4.23 -9.19 15.42
N ASN A 113 -5.50 -9.46 15.68
CA ASN A 113 -6.48 -9.86 14.68
C ASN A 113 -7.56 -8.78 14.55
N PHE A 114 -7.77 -8.31 13.33
CA PHE A 114 -8.82 -7.36 12.96
C PHE A 114 -9.91 -8.11 12.21
N ASP A 115 -11.07 -8.27 12.81
CA ASP A 115 -12.25 -8.90 12.18
C ASP A 115 -13.32 -7.82 11.99
N ARG A 116 -13.54 -7.40 10.76
CA ARG A 116 -14.36 -6.23 10.40
C ARG A 116 -15.23 -6.53 9.18
N GLU A 117 -16.21 -5.67 8.93
CA GLU A 117 -16.88 -5.63 7.64
C GLU A 117 -15.93 -5.03 6.57
N LEU A 118 -16.13 -5.42 5.32
CA LEU A 118 -15.26 -4.96 4.22
C LEU A 118 -15.32 -3.43 4.04
N LYS A 119 -16.44 -2.80 4.37
CA LYS A 119 -16.58 -1.33 4.35
C LYS A 119 -15.62 -0.62 5.31
N ASP A 120 -15.21 -1.29 6.39
CA ASP A 120 -14.35 -0.72 7.43
C ASP A 120 -12.85 -0.98 7.15
N ILE A 121 -12.51 -1.47 5.94
CA ILE A 121 -11.14 -1.88 5.60
C ILE A 121 -10.13 -0.72 5.71
N PHE A 122 -10.55 0.49 5.42
CA PHE A 122 -9.70 1.68 5.53
C PHE A 122 -9.36 1.98 6.98
N GLU A 123 -10.31 1.80 7.90
CA GLU A 123 -10.07 1.96 9.34
C GLU A 123 -9.09 0.90 9.86
N VAL A 124 -9.18 -0.34 9.36
CA VAL A 124 -8.25 -1.42 9.70
C VAL A 124 -6.83 -1.07 9.28
N GLN A 125 -6.65 -0.55 8.07
CA GLN A 125 -5.32 -0.14 7.58
C GLN A 125 -4.72 0.97 8.43
N ASP A 126 -5.51 1.98 8.78
CA ASP A 126 -5.10 3.08 9.66
C ASP A 126 -4.76 2.58 11.07
N GLU A 127 -5.57 1.68 11.61
CA GLU A 127 -5.36 1.11 12.93
C GLU A 127 -4.05 0.32 12.99
N ILE A 128 -3.77 -0.52 12.00
CA ILE A 128 -2.52 -1.27 11.90
C ILE A 128 -1.32 -0.31 11.81
N ALA A 129 -1.36 0.67 10.90
CA ALA A 129 -0.26 1.61 10.72
C ALA A 129 0.01 2.43 12.00
N ARG A 130 -1.04 2.86 12.71
CA ARG A 130 -0.93 3.57 13.98
C ARG A 130 -0.30 2.68 15.06
N LYS A 131 -0.77 1.45 15.24
CA LYS A 131 -0.23 0.51 16.24
C LYS A 131 1.24 0.21 16.01
N ILE A 132 1.64 -0.02 14.76
CA ILE A 132 3.06 -0.19 14.42
C ILE A 132 3.85 1.05 14.79
N SER A 133 3.34 2.23 14.44
CA SER A 133 4.00 3.49 14.78
C SER A 133 4.14 3.68 16.28
N ASP A 134 3.13 3.32 17.07
CA ASP A 134 3.14 3.47 18.51
C ASP A 134 4.10 2.46 19.17
N GLU A 135 4.14 1.21 18.69
CA GLU A 135 5.12 0.21 19.14
C GLU A 135 6.57 0.62 18.85
N LEU A 136 6.81 1.20 17.68
CA LEU A 136 8.14 1.68 17.34
C LEU A 136 8.50 2.97 18.09
N LYS A 137 7.53 3.84 18.40
CA LYS A 137 7.76 5.07 19.18
C LYS A 137 8.03 4.80 20.65
N ASN A 138 7.35 3.83 21.26
CA ASN A 138 7.58 3.46 22.67
C ASN A 138 9.04 3.04 22.92
N SER A 139 9.73 2.62 21.86
CA SER A 139 11.18 2.37 21.90
C SER A 139 12.01 3.66 21.84
N PHE A 140 11.49 4.82 21.37
CA PHE A 140 12.32 5.99 20.99
C PHE A 140 11.77 7.40 21.28
N ASN A 141 10.76 7.59 22.13
CA ASN A 141 10.25 8.94 22.53
C ASN A 141 9.89 9.88 21.35
N LEU A 142 9.32 9.39 20.28
CA LEU A 142 8.90 10.21 19.15
C LEU A 142 7.49 10.81 19.37
N SER A 143 7.31 12.08 19.00
CA SER A 143 6.04 12.79 19.18
C SER A 143 4.91 12.23 18.32
N SER A 144 3.70 12.13 18.88
CA SER A 144 2.50 11.63 18.20
C SER A 144 2.14 12.48 16.98
N SER A 145 1.98 11.86 15.82
CA SER A 145 1.43 12.47 14.61
C SER A 145 -0.10 12.29 14.57
N LYS A 146 -0.82 13.35 14.16
CA LYS A 146 -2.26 13.33 13.86
C LYS A 146 -2.57 12.34 12.75
N LYS A 147 -3.87 11.96 12.58
CA LYS A 147 -4.39 11.09 11.50
C LYS A 147 -3.52 11.11 10.25
N VAL A 148 -2.95 9.97 9.89
CA VAL A 148 -1.91 9.85 8.86
C VAL A 148 -2.49 9.45 7.52
N TYR A 149 -3.66 8.85 7.52
CA TYR A 149 -4.30 8.33 6.31
C TYR A 149 -5.64 9.02 6.07
N GLU A 150 -5.75 9.72 4.95
CA GLU A 150 -7.05 10.05 4.36
C GLU A 150 -7.28 9.04 3.24
N ALA A 151 -8.29 8.19 3.40
CA ALA A 151 -8.74 7.33 2.32
C ALA A 151 -9.10 8.22 1.13
N SER A 152 -8.52 7.96 -0.04
CA SER A 152 -8.81 8.73 -1.25
C SER A 152 -10.18 8.38 -1.85
N THR A 153 -10.89 7.45 -1.25
CA THR A 153 -12.29 7.09 -1.50
C THR A 153 -12.84 6.29 -0.32
N ASP A 154 -14.12 6.45 -0.03
CA ASP A 154 -14.90 5.61 0.89
C ASP A 154 -15.72 4.52 0.13
N ASN A 155 -15.68 4.56 -1.20
CA ASN A 155 -16.34 3.57 -2.05
C ASN A 155 -15.50 2.28 -2.15
N VAL A 156 -15.94 1.23 -1.44
CA VAL A 156 -15.27 -0.07 -1.40
C VAL A 156 -15.24 -0.77 -2.76
N VAL A 157 -16.25 -0.57 -3.62
CA VAL A 157 -16.27 -1.15 -4.97
C VAL A 157 -15.19 -0.53 -5.83
N ALA A 158 -15.12 0.81 -5.85
CA ALA A 158 -14.06 1.55 -6.54
C ALA A 158 -12.67 1.15 -6.03
N TYR A 159 -12.53 0.99 -4.72
CA TYR A 159 -11.29 0.53 -4.10
C TYR A 159 -10.89 -0.88 -4.53
N ASN A 160 -11.82 -1.83 -4.57
CA ASN A 160 -11.55 -3.19 -5.05
C ASN A 160 -11.09 -3.21 -6.51
N HIS A 161 -11.73 -2.41 -7.38
CA HIS A 161 -11.29 -2.25 -8.76
C HIS A 161 -9.88 -1.65 -8.83
N TYR A 162 -9.60 -0.62 -8.05
CA TYR A 162 -8.26 -0.03 -7.97
C TYR A 162 -7.19 -1.04 -7.54
N LEU A 163 -7.46 -1.88 -6.53
CA LEU A 163 -6.51 -2.91 -6.09
C LEU A 163 -6.25 -3.96 -7.18
N LYS A 164 -7.30 -4.38 -7.92
CA LYS A 164 -7.13 -5.25 -9.08
C LYS A 164 -6.27 -4.60 -10.17
N GLY A 165 -6.52 -3.34 -10.48
CA GLY A 165 -5.69 -2.56 -11.39
C GLY A 165 -4.23 -2.54 -10.95
N ARG A 166 -3.95 -2.29 -9.67
CA ARG A 166 -2.59 -2.33 -9.11
C ARG A 166 -1.94 -3.70 -9.23
N PHE A 167 -2.65 -4.76 -8.93
CA PHE A 167 -2.16 -6.13 -9.06
C PHE A 167 -1.70 -6.42 -10.49
N TYR A 168 -2.49 -6.04 -11.49
CA TYR A 168 -2.10 -6.21 -12.90
C TYR A 168 -0.97 -5.26 -13.31
N TRP A 169 -1.00 -4.00 -12.90
CA TRP A 169 0.07 -3.04 -13.13
C TRP A 169 1.44 -3.55 -12.66
N ASN A 170 1.50 -4.20 -11.52
CA ASN A 170 2.75 -4.69 -10.93
C ASN A 170 3.40 -5.83 -11.73
N LYS A 171 2.66 -6.51 -12.62
CA LYS A 171 3.21 -7.55 -13.52
C LYS A 171 4.08 -6.98 -14.63
N ARG A 172 3.96 -5.69 -14.95
CA ARG A 172 4.81 -4.98 -15.93
C ARG A 172 4.88 -5.59 -17.32
N THR A 173 3.87 -6.36 -17.74
CA THR A 173 3.73 -6.82 -19.13
C THR A 173 2.68 -5.98 -19.85
N PRO A 174 2.77 -5.78 -21.18
CA PRO A 174 1.78 -5.00 -21.92
C PRO A 174 0.34 -5.45 -21.68
N ASP A 175 0.08 -6.77 -21.81
CA ASP A 175 -1.26 -7.33 -21.59
C ASP A 175 -1.79 -7.08 -20.17
N ALA A 176 -0.92 -7.18 -19.16
CA ALA A 176 -1.30 -6.90 -17.79
C ALA A 176 -1.57 -5.40 -17.58
N VAL A 177 -0.82 -4.52 -18.25
CA VAL A 177 -1.07 -3.07 -18.16
C VAL A 177 -2.41 -2.70 -18.80
N PHE A 178 -2.82 -3.34 -19.91
CA PHE A 178 -4.17 -3.13 -20.47
C PHE A 178 -5.26 -3.59 -19.49
N LYS A 179 -5.10 -4.73 -18.84
CA LYS A 179 -6.02 -5.16 -17.78
C LYS A 179 -6.03 -4.18 -16.60
N ALA A 180 -4.89 -3.60 -16.24
CA ALA A 180 -4.83 -2.58 -15.21
C ALA A 180 -5.63 -1.35 -15.59
N ILE A 181 -5.53 -0.89 -16.86
CA ILE A 181 -6.32 0.22 -17.38
C ILE A 181 -7.82 -0.06 -17.24
N GLU A 182 -8.30 -1.23 -17.69
CA GLU A 182 -9.72 -1.63 -17.59
C GLU A 182 -10.21 -1.52 -16.12
N TYR A 183 -9.46 -2.03 -15.17
CA TYR A 183 -9.84 -1.98 -13.77
C TYR A 183 -9.78 -0.57 -13.16
N TYR A 184 -8.83 0.27 -13.57
CA TYR A 184 -8.80 1.65 -13.11
C TYR A 184 -9.95 2.47 -13.71
N GLU A 185 -10.34 2.22 -14.95
CA GLU A 185 -11.53 2.83 -15.57
C GLU A 185 -12.82 2.40 -14.86
N LEU A 186 -12.94 1.12 -14.46
CA LEU A 186 -14.03 0.66 -13.60
C LEU A 186 -14.02 1.37 -12.24
N ALA A 187 -12.85 1.57 -11.63
CA ALA A 187 -12.75 2.32 -10.37
C ALA A 187 -13.26 3.77 -10.52
N ILE A 188 -12.93 4.44 -11.60
CA ILE A 188 -13.43 5.80 -11.89
C ILE A 188 -14.93 5.79 -12.16
N SER A 189 -15.47 4.79 -12.85
CA SER A 189 -16.91 4.68 -13.12
C SER A 189 -17.75 4.52 -11.85
N GLU A 190 -17.17 3.92 -10.80
CA GLU A 190 -17.78 3.79 -9.48
C GLU A 190 -17.58 5.04 -8.61
N CYS A 191 -16.45 5.74 -8.76
CA CYS A 191 -16.13 6.96 -8.02
C CYS A 191 -15.32 7.91 -8.91
N ASP A 192 -15.98 8.90 -9.51
CA ASP A 192 -15.40 9.86 -10.45
C ASP A 192 -14.42 10.86 -9.83
N THR A 193 -14.35 10.90 -8.50
CA THR A 193 -13.40 11.70 -7.72
C THR A 193 -12.21 10.89 -7.20
N TYR A 194 -12.06 9.63 -7.61
CA TYR A 194 -11.00 8.75 -7.11
C TYR A 194 -9.63 9.12 -7.71
N THR A 195 -8.97 10.10 -7.14
CA THR A 195 -7.69 10.67 -7.59
C THR A 195 -6.59 9.63 -7.86
N LYS A 196 -6.45 8.61 -6.98
CA LYS A 196 -5.45 7.54 -7.16
C LYS A 196 -5.66 6.75 -8.45
N ALA A 197 -6.91 6.52 -8.87
CA ALA A 197 -7.21 5.79 -10.10
C ALA A 197 -6.82 6.59 -11.35
N TYR A 198 -7.05 7.91 -11.36
CA TYR A 198 -6.60 8.80 -12.43
C TYR A 198 -5.07 8.83 -12.53
N SER A 199 -4.36 8.99 -11.42
CA SER A 199 -2.89 8.96 -11.41
C SER A 199 -2.35 7.61 -11.90
N ALA A 200 -3.00 6.51 -11.57
CA ALA A 200 -2.62 5.18 -12.02
C ALA A 200 -2.81 5.00 -13.53
N LEU A 201 -3.91 5.52 -14.11
CA LEU A 201 -4.13 5.54 -15.56
C LEU A 201 -3.06 6.34 -16.29
N ALA A 202 -2.70 7.52 -15.78
CA ALA A 202 -1.63 8.32 -16.35
C ALA A 202 -0.31 7.52 -16.40
N ASN A 203 0.02 6.81 -15.34
CA ASN A 203 1.21 5.94 -15.28
C ASN A 203 1.14 4.77 -16.29
N CYS A 204 -0.03 4.15 -16.48
CA CYS A 204 -0.21 3.06 -17.45
C CYS A 204 0.06 3.54 -18.87
N TYR A 205 -0.55 4.65 -19.29
CA TYR A 205 -0.36 5.20 -20.63
C TYR A 205 1.06 5.71 -20.86
N SER A 206 1.70 6.33 -19.85
CA SER A 206 3.11 6.73 -19.92
C SER A 206 4.03 5.53 -20.09
N PHE A 207 3.79 4.43 -19.39
CA PHE A 207 4.55 3.20 -19.52
C PHE A 207 4.40 2.58 -20.92
N LEU A 208 3.17 2.45 -21.44
CA LEU A 208 2.93 1.90 -22.78
C LEU A 208 3.59 2.74 -23.87
N ALA A 209 3.62 4.08 -23.73
CA ALA A 209 4.34 4.96 -24.63
C ALA A 209 5.86 4.73 -24.54
N ALA A 210 6.41 4.62 -23.32
CA ALA A 210 7.84 4.44 -23.11
C ALA A 210 8.39 3.14 -23.68
N ILE A 211 7.58 2.05 -23.69
CA ILE A 211 7.98 0.77 -24.29
C ILE A 211 7.61 0.65 -25.78
N GLY A 212 7.05 1.70 -26.38
CA GLY A 212 6.69 1.74 -27.81
C GLY A 212 5.51 0.86 -28.21
N PHE A 213 4.69 0.43 -27.25
CA PHE A 213 3.58 -0.49 -27.50
C PHE A 213 2.31 0.22 -28.03
N VAL A 214 2.19 1.53 -27.79
CA VAL A 214 1.15 2.40 -28.36
C VAL A 214 1.82 3.59 -29.03
N THR A 215 1.19 4.17 -30.07
CA THR A 215 1.72 5.36 -30.73
C THR A 215 1.92 6.46 -29.67
N GLY A 216 3.21 6.87 -29.50
CA GLY A 216 3.63 7.71 -28.37
C GLY A 216 2.81 8.98 -28.18
N ASN A 217 2.38 9.62 -29.30
CA ASN A 217 1.62 10.86 -29.23
C ASN A 217 0.19 10.68 -28.65
N GLU A 218 -0.48 9.58 -28.97
CA GLU A 218 -1.84 9.29 -28.46
C GLU A 218 -1.81 8.88 -26.99
N ALA A 219 -0.88 7.98 -26.63
CA ALA A 219 -0.73 7.54 -25.27
C ALA A 219 -0.31 8.67 -24.32
N LEU A 220 0.61 9.54 -24.75
CA LEU A 220 1.03 10.71 -23.96
C LEU A 220 -0.09 11.71 -23.74
N LYS A 221 -0.95 11.96 -24.75
CA LYS A 221 -2.12 12.81 -24.57
C LYS A 221 -3.09 12.24 -23.54
N LYS A 222 -3.34 10.92 -23.54
CA LYS A 222 -4.16 10.28 -22.51
C LYS A 222 -3.52 10.37 -21.14
N ALA A 223 -2.21 10.13 -21.05
CA ALA A 223 -1.48 10.23 -19.80
C ALA A 223 -1.58 11.65 -19.21
N GLU A 224 -1.40 12.70 -20.05
CA GLU A 224 -1.52 14.09 -19.66
C GLU A 224 -2.95 14.44 -19.20
N ALA A 225 -3.95 14.00 -19.91
CA ALA A 225 -5.35 14.24 -19.54
C ALA A 225 -5.70 13.64 -18.18
N TYR A 226 -5.30 12.40 -17.94
CA TYR A 226 -5.53 11.75 -16.65
C TYR A 226 -4.70 12.37 -15.52
N ALA A 227 -3.44 12.75 -15.76
CA ALA A 227 -2.60 13.43 -14.77
C ALA A 227 -3.19 14.80 -14.39
N THR A 228 -3.63 15.58 -15.38
CA THR A 228 -4.31 16.86 -15.15
C THR A 228 -5.56 16.69 -14.31
N LYS A 229 -6.39 15.70 -14.63
CA LYS A 229 -7.59 15.41 -13.85
C LYS A 229 -7.28 15.02 -12.41
N ALA A 230 -6.23 14.22 -12.18
CA ALA A 230 -5.79 13.87 -10.84
C ALA A 230 -5.38 15.12 -10.04
N LEU A 231 -4.62 16.04 -10.64
CA LEU A 231 -4.19 17.30 -10.00
C LEU A 231 -5.38 18.23 -9.69
N GLU A 232 -6.34 18.34 -10.58
CA GLU A 232 -7.57 19.11 -10.33
C GLU A 232 -8.32 18.57 -9.12
N LEU A 233 -8.46 17.25 -9.01
CA LEU A 233 -9.14 16.60 -7.90
C LEU A 233 -8.39 16.78 -6.58
N ASP A 234 -7.06 16.68 -6.60
CA ASP A 234 -6.22 16.85 -5.40
C ASP A 234 -6.25 18.30 -4.90
N ASN A 235 -6.17 19.29 -5.80
CA ASN A 235 -6.29 20.69 -5.45
C ASN A 235 -7.67 21.03 -4.87
N ASN A 236 -8.74 20.45 -5.41
CA ASN A 236 -10.09 20.64 -4.91
C ASN A 236 -10.31 19.95 -3.54
N SER A 237 -9.61 18.86 -3.25
CA SER A 237 -9.68 18.18 -1.95
C SER A 237 -9.09 19.02 -0.82
N SER A 238 -8.09 19.85 -1.11
CA SER A 238 -7.51 20.78 -0.13
C SER A 238 -8.43 21.99 0.19
N GLU A 239 -9.34 22.37 -0.70
CA GLU A 239 -10.33 23.42 -0.49
C GLU A 239 -11.71 22.94 0.01
N SER A 240 -12.03 21.66 -0.18
CA SER A 240 -13.36 21.11 0.11
C SER A 240 -13.37 19.95 1.11
N VAL A 241 -13.13 20.22 2.37
CA VAL A 241 -13.58 19.37 3.50
C VAL A 241 -15.13 19.17 3.50
N ARG A 242 -15.86 19.60 2.43
CA ARG A 242 -17.33 19.67 2.41
C ARG A 242 -18.03 19.25 1.11
N ARG A 243 -17.44 18.47 0.23
CA ARG A 243 -18.22 17.88 -0.87
C ARG A 243 -18.03 16.37 -0.86
N SER A 244 -19.08 15.65 -0.42
CA SER A 244 -19.27 14.25 -0.80
C SER A 244 -19.17 14.16 -2.32
N GLY A 245 -18.07 13.63 -2.84
CA GLY A 245 -17.92 13.37 -4.26
C GLY A 245 -19.03 12.43 -4.74
N ASN A 246 -19.30 12.46 -6.06
CA ASN A 246 -20.27 11.59 -6.70
C ASN A 246 -19.80 10.12 -6.70
N CYS A 247 -19.48 9.59 -5.52
CA CYS A 247 -19.25 8.16 -5.36
C CYS A 247 -20.62 7.49 -5.23
N LYS A 248 -20.93 6.54 -6.11
CA LYS A 248 -22.12 5.72 -5.96
C LYS A 248 -22.05 5.00 -4.64
N SER A 249 -22.99 5.27 -3.74
CA SER A 249 -23.13 4.50 -2.51
C SER A 249 -23.48 3.06 -2.89
N ALA A 250 -22.64 2.12 -2.50
CA ALA A 250 -23.01 0.71 -2.56
C ALA A 250 -24.17 0.47 -1.57
N LEU A 251 -25.37 0.22 -2.09
CA LEU A 251 -26.51 -0.33 -1.37
C LEU A 251 -26.29 -1.82 -1.11
#